data_aec0b6635c239e3db09ee23fad0952f2
#
_entry.id   aec0b6635c239e3db09ee23fad0952f2
#
_cell.length_a   1.000
_cell.length_b   1.000
_cell.length_c   1.000
_cell.angle_alpha   90.00
_cell.angle_beta   90.00
_cell.angle_gamma   90.00
#
_symmetry.space_group_name_H-M   'P 1'
#
loop_
_entity.id
_entity.type
_entity.pdbx_description
1 polymer ?
#
loop_
_entity_poly.entity_id
_entity_poly.type
_entity_poly.pdbx_seq_one_letter_code
_entity_poly.pdbx_strand_id
1 'polypeptide(L)'
;AAITGVVLALGVAASGCASHRFVRDQTAVVDQRVTAVDGRVTEVAGTAGEALRRATDAQKLAEGKFLYEVVLSDDSVKFPVNADTLSPEGEARLAELVQRLRTENRNVYLEIQGYTDATGDAGRNRELGTARAETVRRYLSQNGVALNRMATISYGEEQHVADNSTREGRDQDRRDAIVVLR
;
A
#
# COMPACT_ATOMS: atom_id res chain seq x y z
N ALA A 1 24.76 -58.55 57.74
CA ALA A 1 24.60 -57.08 57.75
C ALA A 1 25.57 -56.37 56.77
N ALA A 2 26.77 -56.87 56.54
CA ALA A 2 27.79 -56.24 55.66
C ALA A 2 27.47 -56.40 54.13
N ILE A 3 26.85 -57.48 53.74
CA ILE A 3 26.50 -57.78 52.30
C ILE A 3 25.40 -56.93 51.80
N THR A 4 24.38 -56.62 52.66
CA THR A 4 23.24 -55.78 52.30
C THR A 4 23.65 -54.31 52.07
N GLY A 5 24.62 -53.80 52.79
CA GLY A 5 25.14 -52.43 52.61
C GLY A 5 25.89 -52.21 51.31
N VAL A 6 26.68 -53.23 50.88
CA VAL A 6 27.43 -53.12 49.61
C VAL A 6 26.52 -53.15 48.37
N VAL A 7 25.47 -53.95 48.39
CA VAL A 7 24.50 -54.02 47.28
C VAL A 7 23.68 -52.71 47.16
N LEU A 8 23.36 -52.07 48.29
CA LEU A 8 22.64 -50.79 48.26
C LEU A 8 23.52 -49.63 47.74
N ALA A 9 24.80 -49.63 48.15
CA ALA A 9 25.75 -48.59 47.68
C ALA A 9 26.06 -48.72 46.18
N LEU A 10 26.18 -49.91 45.63
CA LEU A 10 26.33 -50.16 44.20
C LEU A 10 25.11 -49.79 43.38
N GLY A 11 23.87 -49.98 43.91
CA GLY A 11 22.65 -49.61 43.23
C GLY A 11 22.49 -48.10 43.09
N VAL A 12 22.89 -47.32 44.10
CA VAL A 12 22.79 -45.84 44.02
C VAL A 12 23.82 -45.26 43.08
N ALA A 13 25.04 -45.83 43.02
CA ALA A 13 26.06 -45.37 42.07
C ALA A 13 25.67 -45.64 40.58
N ALA A 14 25.04 -46.78 40.30
CA ALA A 14 24.61 -47.13 38.97
C ALA A 14 23.43 -46.27 38.49
N SER A 15 22.49 -45.92 39.37
CA SER A 15 21.36 -45.02 39.04
C SER A 15 21.80 -43.57 38.80
N GLY A 16 22.80 -43.06 39.52
CA GLY A 16 23.39 -41.75 39.32
C GLY A 16 24.08 -41.61 37.93
N CYS A 17 24.83 -42.63 37.49
CA CYS A 17 25.48 -42.61 36.18
C CYS A 17 24.46 -42.69 35.02
N ALA A 18 23.38 -43.46 35.17
CA ALA A 18 22.33 -43.54 34.20
C ALA A 18 21.57 -42.22 34.08
N SER A 19 21.34 -41.52 35.18
CA SER A 19 20.68 -40.20 35.20
C SER A 19 21.51 -39.13 34.47
N HIS A 20 22.82 -39.10 34.67
CA HIS A 20 23.72 -38.15 33.99
C HIS A 20 23.82 -38.40 32.47
N ARG A 21 23.72 -39.62 32.03
CA ARG A 21 23.75 -39.97 30.61
C ARG A 21 22.42 -39.53 29.96
N PHE A 22 21.29 -39.82 30.57
CA PHE A 22 19.99 -39.41 30.11
C PHE A 22 19.87 -37.89 29.98
N VAL A 23 20.33 -37.13 30.98
CA VAL A 23 20.33 -35.66 30.94
C VAL A 23 21.21 -35.15 29.79
N ARG A 24 22.39 -35.69 29.58
CA ARG A 24 23.24 -35.28 28.45
C ARG A 24 22.64 -35.58 27.09
N ASP A 25 22.01 -36.71 26.92
CA ASP A 25 21.37 -37.08 25.65
C ASP A 25 20.18 -36.20 25.35
N GLN A 26 19.38 -35.81 26.35
CA GLN A 26 18.28 -34.89 26.21
C GLN A 26 18.73 -33.44 25.95
N THR A 27 19.79 -32.97 26.61
CA THR A 27 20.34 -31.62 26.35
C THR A 27 20.96 -31.54 24.96
N ALA A 28 21.64 -32.57 24.46
CA ALA A 28 22.15 -32.58 23.09
C ALA A 28 21.05 -32.41 22.01
N VAL A 29 19.91 -33.03 22.21
CA VAL A 29 18.74 -32.87 21.30
C VAL A 29 18.20 -31.42 21.36
N VAL A 30 18.14 -30.84 22.54
CA VAL A 30 17.70 -29.44 22.73
C VAL A 30 18.71 -28.49 22.09
N ASP A 31 20.01 -28.67 22.30
CA ASP A 31 21.06 -27.85 21.68
C ASP A 31 21.03 -27.88 20.16
N GLN A 32 20.80 -29.06 19.55
CA GLN A 32 20.62 -29.17 18.10
C GLN A 32 19.41 -28.37 17.61
N ARG A 33 18.29 -28.44 18.34
CA ARG A 33 17.07 -27.68 17.99
C ARG A 33 17.27 -26.19 18.16
N VAL A 34 17.96 -25.76 19.22
CA VAL A 34 18.27 -24.34 19.45
C VAL A 34 19.18 -23.83 18.33
N THR A 35 20.24 -24.55 17.96
CA THR A 35 21.11 -24.17 16.84
C THR A 35 20.37 -24.09 15.52
N ALA A 36 19.45 -25.02 15.25
CA ALA A 36 18.64 -25.01 14.04
C ALA A 36 17.65 -23.83 14.01
N VAL A 37 17.07 -23.47 15.17
CA VAL A 37 16.19 -22.29 15.30
C VAL A 37 17.00 -21.01 15.12
N ASP A 38 18.17 -20.90 15.72
CA ASP A 38 19.05 -19.73 15.61
C ASP A 38 19.49 -19.49 14.16
N GLY A 39 19.84 -20.56 13.43
CA GLY A 39 20.10 -20.49 11.99
C GLY A 39 18.90 -19.97 11.19
N ARG A 40 17.68 -20.44 11.46
CA ARG A 40 16.46 -19.97 10.81
C ARG A 40 16.12 -18.52 11.16
N VAL A 41 16.33 -18.13 12.40
CA VAL A 41 16.15 -16.73 12.84
C VAL A 41 17.10 -15.81 12.09
N THR A 42 18.37 -16.21 11.94
CA THR A 42 19.38 -15.45 11.20
C THR A 42 18.99 -15.32 9.71
N GLU A 43 18.52 -16.39 9.08
CA GLU A 43 18.05 -16.38 7.69
C GLU A 43 16.84 -15.47 7.50
N VAL A 44 15.83 -15.58 8.38
CA VAL A 44 14.64 -14.73 8.37
C VAL A 44 15.01 -13.27 8.60
N ALA A 45 15.89 -12.97 9.52
CA ALA A 45 16.38 -11.62 9.78
C ALA A 45 17.09 -11.02 8.54
N GLY A 46 17.90 -11.81 7.84
CA GLY A 46 18.52 -11.44 6.57
C GLY A 46 17.50 -11.12 5.48
N THR A 47 16.53 -12.01 5.27
CA THR A 47 15.46 -11.84 4.29
C THR A 47 14.59 -10.62 4.60
N ALA A 48 14.23 -10.42 5.88
CA ALA A 48 13.45 -9.25 6.31
C ALA A 48 14.24 -7.94 6.10
N GLY A 49 15.54 -7.93 6.37
CA GLY A 49 16.41 -6.79 6.10
C GLY A 49 16.53 -6.44 4.62
N GLU A 50 16.60 -7.43 3.75
CA GLU A 50 16.56 -7.20 2.28
C GLU A 50 15.21 -6.70 1.80
N ALA A 51 14.11 -7.26 2.29
CA ALA A 51 12.77 -6.82 1.96
C ALA A 51 12.54 -5.36 2.39
N LEU A 52 12.99 -4.99 3.58
CA LEU A 52 12.91 -3.61 4.07
C LEU A 52 13.73 -2.65 3.19
N ARG A 53 14.95 -3.02 2.80
CA ARG A 53 15.76 -2.19 1.88
C ARG A 53 15.06 -1.98 0.54
N ARG A 54 14.56 -3.06 -0.08
CA ARG A 54 13.82 -2.98 -1.35
C ARG A 54 12.56 -2.11 -1.24
N ALA A 55 11.82 -2.23 -0.13
CA ALA A 55 10.66 -1.40 0.13
C ALA A 55 11.04 0.09 0.30
N THR A 56 12.12 0.38 1.02
CA THR A 56 12.63 1.76 1.20
C THR A 56 13.12 2.35 -0.12
N ASP A 57 13.81 1.57 -0.95
CA ASP A 57 14.29 2.05 -2.25
C ASP A 57 13.12 2.28 -3.22
N ALA A 58 12.10 1.41 -3.22
CA ALA A 58 10.87 1.60 -3.99
C ALA A 58 10.11 2.85 -3.52
N GLN A 59 10.02 3.08 -2.19
CA GLN A 59 9.42 4.27 -1.63
C GLN A 59 10.16 5.55 -2.07
N LYS A 60 11.51 5.58 -1.99
CA LYS A 60 12.31 6.72 -2.45
C LYS A 60 12.14 6.99 -3.94
N LEU A 61 12.04 5.94 -4.77
CA LEU A 61 11.76 6.09 -6.20
C LEU A 61 10.36 6.66 -6.45
N ALA A 62 9.36 6.24 -5.68
CA ALA A 62 8.01 6.76 -5.76
C ALA A 62 7.95 8.23 -5.27
N GLU A 63 8.55 8.54 -4.13
CA GLU A 63 8.63 9.91 -3.59
C GLU A 63 9.37 10.87 -4.54
N GLY A 64 10.40 10.40 -5.24
CA GLY A 64 11.13 11.19 -6.22
C GLY A 64 10.34 11.55 -7.48
N LYS A 65 9.27 10.81 -7.80
CA LYS A 65 8.38 11.06 -8.95
C LYS A 65 7.06 11.71 -8.54
N PHE A 66 6.50 11.30 -7.41
CA PHE A 66 5.27 11.85 -6.86
C PHE A 66 5.56 13.15 -6.12
N LEU A 67 4.85 14.22 -6.46
CA LEU A 67 4.94 15.50 -5.78
C LEU A 67 3.75 15.72 -4.84
N TYR A 68 2.55 15.67 -5.39
CA TYR A 68 1.28 15.78 -4.64
C TYR A 68 0.12 15.33 -5.49
N GLU A 69 -1.02 15.12 -4.86
CA GLU A 69 -2.27 14.77 -5.50
C GLU A 69 -3.32 15.84 -5.19
N VAL A 70 -4.14 16.17 -6.17
CA VAL A 70 -5.32 17.02 -6.01
C VAL A 70 -6.55 16.17 -6.29
N VAL A 71 -7.33 15.89 -5.25
CA VAL A 71 -8.57 15.12 -5.38
C VAL A 71 -9.74 16.06 -5.56
N LEU A 72 -10.51 15.81 -6.61
CA LEU A 72 -11.77 16.44 -6.94
C LEU A 72 -12.87 15.44 -6.64
N SER A 73 -13.38 15.40 -5.41
CA SER A 73 -14.47 14.52 -4.99
C SER A 73 -15.84 15.20 -5.13
N ASP A 74 -16.91 14.40 -5.15
CA ASP A 74 -18.30 14.89 -5.21
C ASP A 74 -18.66 15.88 -4.08
N ASP A 75 -17.99 15.79 -2.92
CA ASP A 75 -18.14 16.77 -1.84
C ASP A 75 -17.55 18.15 -2.17
N SER A 76 -16.60 18.19 -3.10
CA SER A 76 -15.84 19.41 -3.43
C SER A 76 -15.95 19.84 -4.89
N VAL A 77 -16.30 18.90 -5.79
CA VAL A 77 -16.46 19.14 -7.23
C VAL A 77 -17.59 18.24 -7.74
N LYS A 78 -18.80 18.68 -7.60
CA LYS A 78 -19.96 17.91 -8.05
C LYS A 78 -19.95 17.78 -9.56
N PHE A 79 -19.51 16.63 -10.06
CA PHE A 79 -20.09 16.17 -11.30
C PHE A 79 -21.54 15.76 -11.00
N PRO A 80 -22.55 16.33 -11.65
CA PRO A 80 -23.91 15.83 -11.52
C PRO A 80 -23.93 14.32 -11.82
N VAL A 81 -24.82 13.57 -11.19
CA VAL A 81 -24.95 12.12 -11.42
C VAL A 81 -25.05 11.86 -12.94
N ASN A 82 -24.23 10.98 -13.47
CA ASN A 82 -24.10 10.69 -14.92
C ASN A 82 -23.66 11.88 -15.81
N ALA A 83 -23.05 12.91 -15.26
CA ALA A 83 -22.52 14.02 -16.03
C ALA A 83 -21.00 14.05 -16.00
N ASP A 84 -20.43 14.59 -17.07
CA ASP A 84 -19.01 14.84 -17.30
C ASP A 84 -18.65 16.34 -17.35
N THR A 85 -19.58 17.19 -16.95
CA THR A 85 -19.41 18.66 -16.88
C THR A 85 -18.91 19.07 -15.51
N LEU A 86 -17.87 19.92 -15.46
CA LEU A 86 -17.35 20.50 -14.23
C LEU A 86 -18.38 21.43 -13.58
N SER A 87 -18.44 21.38 -12.25
CA SER A 87 -19.17 22.38 -11.47
C SER A 87 -18.34 23.67 -11.34
N PRO A 88 -18.96 24.82 -11.00
CA PRO A 88 -18.22 26.06 -10.72
C PRO A 88 -17.17 25.89 -9.62
N GLU A 89 -17.44 25.09 -8.60
CA GLU A 89 -16.51 24.78 -7.51
C GLU A 89 -15.32 23.96 -8.03
N GLY A 90 -15.56 23.02 -8.96
CA GLY A 90 -14.54 22.26 -9.65
C GLY A 90 -13.62 23.13 -10.49
N GLU A 91 -14.20 24.02 -11.26
CA GLU A 91 -13.44 24.98 -12.04
C GLU A 91 -12.57 25.88 -11.15
N ALA A 92 -13.10 26.35 -10.01
CA ALA A 92 -12.34 27.16 -9.07
C ALA A 92 -11.11 26.41 -8.51
N ARG A 93 -11.25 25.15 -8.12
CA ARG A 93 -10.13 24.32 -7.65
C ARG A 93 -9.10 24.03 -8.74
N LEU A 94 -9.55 23.77 -9.95
CA LEU A 94 -8.64 23.60 -11.08
C LEU A 94 -7.90 24.90 -11.42
N ALA A 95 -8.56 26.06 -11.28
CA ALA A 95 -7.92 27.37 -11.42
C ALA A 95 -6.83 27.59 -10.37
N GLU A 96 -7.05 27.20 -9.10
CA GLU A 96 -6.03 27.23 -8.06
C GLU A 96 -4.84 26.34 -8.40
N LEU A 97 -5.08 25.11 -8.88
CA LEU A 97 -4.01 24.21 -9.34
C LEU A 97 -3.20 24.85 -10.48
N VAL A 98 -3.86 25.43 -11.48
CA VAL A 98 -3.18 26.12 -12.61
C VAL A 98 -2.30 27.26 -12.08
N GLN A 99 -2.80 28.07 -11.15
CA GLN A 99 -2.00 29.15 -10.55
C GLN A 99 -0.79 28.61 -9.78
N ARG A 100 -0.96 27.54 -9.01
CA ARG A 100 0.15 26.87 -8.33
C ARG A 100 1.20 26.39 -9.32
N LEU A 101 0.81 25.69 -10.38
CA LEU A 101 1.70 25.16 -11.40
C LEU A 101 2.49 26.29 -12.09
N ARG A 102 1.85 27.44 -12.36
CA ARG A 102 2.49 28.64 -12.93
C ARG A 102 3.48 29.28 -11.96
N THR A 103 3.10 29.43 -10.70
CA THR A 103 3.94 30.08 -9.67
C THR A 103 5.16 29.24 -9.34
N GLU A 104 5.01 27.94 -9.23
CA GLU A 104 6.10 27.02 -8.95
C GLU A 104 7.03 26.82 -10.16
N ASN A 105 6.59 27.21 -11.36
CA ASN A 105 7.31 27.06 -12.63
C ASN A 105 8.00 25.69 -12.80
N ARG A 106 7.36 24.64 -12.34
CA ARG A 106 7.89 23.28 -12.36
C ARG A 106 7.52 22.59 -13.65
N ASN A 107 8.48 21.89 -14.22
CA ASN A 107 8.23 21.00 -15.35
C ASN A 107 7.68 19.67 -14.83
N VAL A 108 6.38 19.63 -14.51
CA VAL A 108 5.68 18.46 -13.97
C VAL A 108 4.82 17.80 -15.03
N TYR A 109 4.52 16.53 -14.81
CA TYR A 109 3.57 15.75 -15.58
C TYR A 109 2.31 15.51 -14.73
N LEU A 110 1.14 15.59 -15.34
CA LEU A 110 -0.13 15.40 -14.67
C LEU A 110 -0.79 14.11 -15.15
N GLU A 111 -1.09 13.20 -14.23
CA GLU A 111 -1.93 12.05 -14.50
C GLU A 111 -3.32 12.32 -13.92
N ILE A 112 -4.32 12.37 -14.78
CA ILE A 112 -5.70 12.68 -14.42
C ILE A 112 -6.47 11.36 -14.39
N GLN A 113 -6.92 10.97 -13.21
CA GLN A 113 -7.51 9.68 -12.91
C GLN A 113 -9.00 9.85 -12.65
N GLY A 114 -9.86 9.18 -13.43
CA GLY A 114 -11.31 9.20 -13.25
C GLY A 114 -11.82 7.96 -12.53
N TYR A 115 -12.63 8.14 -11.49
CA TYR A 115 -13.24 7.10 -10.67
C TYR A 115 -14.76 7.26 -10.63
N THR A 116 -15.46 6.14 -10.46
CA THR A 116 -16.90 6.09 -10.27
C THR A 116 -17.25 5.28 -9.03
N ASP A 117 -18.46 5.39 -8.54
CA ASP A 117 -19.03 4.40 -7.64
C ASP A 117 -19.37 3.09 -8.41
N ALA A 118 -19.71 2.02 -7.70
CA ALA A 118 -20.05 0.72 -8.28
C ALA A 118 -21.51 0.62 -8.73
N THR A 119 -22.22 1.74 -8.96
CA THR A 119 -23.59 1.72 -9.42
C THR A 119 -23.63 1.61 -10.95
N GLY A 120 -24.23 0.55 -11.48
CA GLY A 120 -24.46 0.38 -12.91
C GLY A 120 -23.53 -0.66 -13.55
N ASP A 121 -23.26 -0.45 -14.85
CA ASP A 121 -22.42 -1.35 -15.65
C ASP A 121 -20.95 -0.90 -15.61
N ALA A 122 -20.04 -1.84 -15.39
CA ALA A 122 -18.60 -1.56 -15.26
C ALA A 122 -17.99 -0.92 -16.53
N GLY A 123 -18.44 -1.33 -17.73
CA GLY A 123 -17.98 -0.74 -18.98
C GLY A 123 -18.41 0.73 -19.08
N ARG A 124 -19.66 1.02 -18.74
CA ARG A 124 -20.19 2.38 -18.69
C ARG A 124 -19.51 3.25 -17.63
N ASN A 125 -19.20 2.68 -16.47
CA ASN A 125 -18.44 3.36 -15.42
C ASN A 125 -17.03 3.72 -15.88
N ARG A 126 -16.37 2.87 -16.64
CA ARG A 126 -15.07 3.15 -17.23
C ARG A 126 -15.15 4.27 -18.28
N GLU A 127 -16.18 4.27 -19.14
CA GLU A 127 -16.41 5.34 -20.11
C GLU A 127 -16.70 6.67 -19.41
N LEU A 128 -17.52 6.69 -18.37
CA LEU A 128 -17.85 7.88 -17.59
C LEU A 128 -16.60 8.47 -16.90
N GLY A 129 -15.77 7.61 -16.26
CA GLY A 129 -14.50 8.05 -15.66
C GLY A 129 -13.56 8.64 -16.73
N THR A 130 -13.49 8.05 -17.91
CA THR A 130 -12.70 8.60 -19.02
C THR A 130 -13.23 9.99 -19.45
N ALA A 131 -14.54 10.14 -19.62
CA ALA A 131 -15.15 11.41 -20.05
C ALA A 131 -14.90 12.54 -19.03
N ARG A 132 -14.97 12.23 -17.73
CA ARG A 132 -14.66 13.17 -16.64
C ARG A 132 -13.18 13.59 -16.66
N ALA A 133 -12.27 12.65 -16.70
CA ALA A 133 -10.82 12.92 -16.76
C ALA A 133 -10.46 13.76 -18.01
N GLU A 134 -11.09 13.49 -19.16
CA GLU A 134 -10.92 14.28 -20.37
C GLU A 134 -11.47 15.72 -20.24
N THR A 135 -12.53 15.91 -19.50
CA THR A 135 -13.07 17.25 -19.23
C THR A 135 -12.13 18.06 -18.36
N VAL A 136 -11.55 17.45 -17.32
CA VAL A 136 -10.48 18.07 -16.52
C VAL A 136 -9.26 18.41 -17.38
N ARG A 137 -8.78 17.48 -18.21
CA ARG A 137 -7.64 17.70 -19.13
C ARG A 137 -7.90 18.88 -20.08
N ARG A 138 -9.12 18.96 -20.63
CA ARG A 138 -9.51 20.05 -21.53
C ARG A 138 -9.50 21.39 -20.81
N TYR A 139 -10.06 21.46 -19.60
CA TYR A 139 -10.03 22.68 -18.79
C TYR A 139 -8.60 23.14 -18.50
N LEU A 140 -7.73 22.25 -18.04
CA LEU A 140 -6.33 22.54 -17.77
C LEU A 140 -5.59 23.04 -19.02
N SER A 141 -5.85 22.42 -20.17
CA SER A 141 -5.25 22.84 -21.45
C SER A 141 -5.69 24.24 -21.86
N GLN A 142 -6.97 24.56 -21.74
CA GLN A 142 -7.52 25.89 -22.03
C GLN A 142 -6.91 26.96 -21.10
N ASN A 143 -6.49 26.56 -19.90
CA ASN A 143 -5.84 27.42 -18.93
C ASN A 143 -4.30 27.37 -18.97
N GLY A 144 -3.70 26.86 -20.06
CA GLY A 144 -2.29 27.00 -20.39
C GLY A 144 -1.40 25.86 -19.93
N VAL A 145 -1.97 24.73 -19.50
CA VAL A 145 -1.17 23.50 -19.26
C VAL A 145 -1.00 22.76 -20.60
N ALA A 146 0.24 22.48 -20.99
CA ALA A 146 0.51 21.84 -22.27
C ALA A 146 -0.01 20.39 -22.33
N LEU A 147 -0.66 20.01 -23.44
CA LEU A 147 -1.27 18.69 -23.61
C LEU A 147 -0.29 17.53 -23.49
N ASN A 148 0.95 17.70 -23.93
CA ASN A 148 2.01 16.70 -23.85
C ASN A 148 2.51 16.46 -22.41
N ARG A 149 2.00 17.21 -21.45
CA ARG A 149 2.30 17.09 -20.01
C ARG A 149 1.13 16.47 -19.23
N MET A 150 0.12 15.97 -19.92
CA MET A 150 -1.07 15.41 -19.28
C MET A 150 -1.45 14.07 -19.91
N ALA A 151 -1.78 13.09 -19.08
CA ALA A 151 -2.48 11.88 -19.49
C ALA A 151 -3.76 11.70 -18.69
N THR A 152 -4.71 10.99 -19.27
CA THR A 152 -5.96 10.58 -18.63
C THR A 152 -5.99 9.07 -18.48
N ILE A 153 -6.49 8.57 -17.37
CA ILE A 153 -6.78 7.18 -17.12
C ILE A 153 -8.10 7.05 -16.38
N SER A 154 -8.91 6.06 -16.72
CA SER A 154 -10.12 5.72 -15.95
C SER A 154 -9.92 4.39 -15.24
N TYR A 155 -10.14 4.40 -13.96
CA TYR A 155 -10.26 3.20 -13.13
C TYR A 155 -11.71 2.74 -12.98
N GLY A 156 -12.70 3.56 -13.46
CA GLY A 156 -14.11 3.24 -13.27
C GLY A 156 -14.42 2.94 -11.82
N GLU A 157 -15.05 1.80 -11.58
CA GLU A 157 -15.42 1.32 -10.24
C GLU A 157 -14.36 0.41 -9.58
N GLU A 158 -13.17 0.22 -10.18
CA GLU A 158 -12.20 -0.79 -9.72
C GLU A 158 -11.45 -0.40 -8.43
N GLN A 159 -11.42 0.89 -8.07
CA GLN A 159 -10.67 1.38 -6.91
C GLN A 159 -11.55 2.24 -5.99
N HIS A 160 -12.16 1.57 -5.02
CA HIS A 160 -12.94 2.23 -3.99
C HIS A 160 -12.07 2.79 -2.87
N VAL A 161 -12.46 3.95 -2.34
CA VAL A 161 -11.86 4.56 -1.14
C VAL A 161 -12.81 4.51 0.05
N ALA A 162 -14.10 4.20 -0.21
CA ALA A 162 -15.13 4.13 0.80
C ALA A 162 -16.11 2.96 0.57
N ASP A 163 -17.04 2.76 1.51
CA ASP A 163 -18.05 1.70 1.43
C ASP A 163 -19.14 2.06 0.42
N ASN A 164 -19.15 1.39 -0.72
CA ASN A 164 -20.12 1.56 -1.81
C ASN A 164 -21.57 1.22 -1.44
N SER A 165 -21.82 0.52 -0.32
CA SER A 165 -23.16 0.23 0.18
C SER A 165 -23.86 1.49 0.71
N THR A 166 -23.10 2.48 1.19
CA THR A 166 -23.61 3.74 1.72
C THR A 166 -23.65 4.82 0.66
N ARG A 167 -24.55 5.79 0.83
CA ARG A 167 -24.63 6.96 -0.07
C ARG A 167 -23.36 7.81 0.05
N GLU A 168 -22.95 8.08 1.25
CA GLU A 168 -21.75 8.86 1.59
C GLU A 168 -20.46 8.22 1.02
N GLY A 169 -20.36 6.89 1.08
CA GLY A 169 -19.24 6.18 0.49
C GLY A 169 -19.22 6.28 -1.04
N ARG A 170 -20.38 6.13 -1.70
CA ARG A 170 -20.47 6.34 -3.15
C ARG A 170 -20.13 7.77 -3.57
N ASP A 171 -20.50 8.77 -2.75
CA ASP A 171 -20.16 10.17 -3.00
C ASP A 171 -18.63 10.39 -2.95
N GLN A 172 -17.91 9.66 -2.09
CA GLN A 172 -16.46 9.70 -2.02
C GLN A 172 -15.78 8.93 -3.17
N ASP A 173 -16.38 7.85 -3.64
CA ASP A 173 -15.85 7.08 -4.77
C ASP A 173 -16.02 7.79 -6.11
N ARG A 174 -17.06 8.64 -6.29
CA ARG A 174 -17.20 9.51 -7.46
C ARG A 174 -16.25 10.69 -7.38
N ARG A 175 -15.03 10.49 -7.84
CA ARG A 175 -13.95 11.47 -7.78
C ARG A 175 -13.09 11.47 -9.02
N ASP A 176 -12.44 12.58 -9.28
CA ASP A 176 -11.26 12.64 -10.14
C ASP A 176 -10.03 13.01 -9.30
N ALA A 177 -8.94 12.34 -9.55
CA ALA A 177 -7.66 12.62 -8.90
C ALA A 177 -6.66 13.13 -9.92
N ILE A 178 -5.92 14.18 -9.59
CA ILE A 178 -4.83 14.71 -10.42
C ILE A 178 -3.53 14.47 -9.67
N VAL A 179 -2.79 13.47 -10.12
CA VAL A 179 -1.48 13.13 -9.58
C VAL A 179 -0.42 13.97 -10.29
N VAL A 180 0.32 14.76 -9.52
CA VAL A 180 1.38 15.63 -10.02
C VAL A 180 2.71 14.92 -9.86
N LEU A 181 3.36 14.64 -10.99
CA LEU A 181 4.62 13.89 -11.09
C LEU A 181 5.76 14.79 -11.57
N ARG A 182 6.98 14.41 -11.17
CA ARG A 182 8.22 15.08 -11.59
C ARG A 182 8.89 14.37 -12.77
#